data_0f8abbc6616dfb9585a78b0a5606d70b
#
_entry.id   0f8abbc6616dfb9585a78b0a5606d70b
#
_cell.length_a   1.000
_cell.length_b   1.000
_cell.length_c   1.000
_cell.angle_alpha   90.00
_cell.angle_beta   90.00
_cell.angle_gamma   90.00
#
_symmetry.space_group_name_H-M   'P 1'
#
loop_
_entity.id
_entity.type
_entity.pdbx_description
1 polymer ?
#
loop_
_entity_poly.entity_id
_entity_poly.type
_entity_poly.pdbx_seq_one_letter_code
_entity_poly.pdbx_strand_id
1 'polypeptide(L)'
;MCEFPINYVEIEHVYSQTIGAGYRTVAITSAKQGEGKTSLIKALAKRARLSDKNVLVVELNTFNPTLSAKLREFPDHGKTEIISPKQQGYNLLPAPRNIQEIMRYKETHVLSEAINDWLESYDCIFFDTSALQSLNQSNIPPEIVCEVCEGTILIIEAGNTPANLIEEGIDKLKTRKVNLIGSIINDKSNPSLLSELIRE
;
A
#
# COMPACT_ATOMS: atom_id res chain seq x y z
N MET A 1 15.54 0.01 -6.84
CA MET A 1 14.07 0.07 -6.84
C MET A 1 13.72 1.38 -7.52
N CYS A 2 13.07 1.34 -8.68
CA CYS A 2 12.67 2.53 -9.41
C CYS A 2 11.52 3.19 -8.64
N GLU A 3 11.64 4.48 -8.31
CA GLU A 3 10.53 5.23 -7.70
C GLU A 3 9.68 5.81 -8.84
N PHE A 4 8.36 5.78 -8.70
CA PHE A 4 7.49 6.50 -9.63
C PHE A 4 7.70 8.00 -9.46
N PRO A 5 7.98 8.74 -10.53
CA PRO A 5 8.08 10.19 -10.45
C PRO A 5 6.74 10.81 -10.03
N ILE A 6 6.78 11.72 -9.07
CA ILE A 6 5.57 12.35 -8.51
C ILE A 6 4.84 13.29 -9.50
N ASN A 7 5.51 13.70 -10.55
CA ASN A 7 5.00 14.59 -11.59
C ASN A 7 4.34 13.83 -12.76
N TYR A 8 4.22 12.51 -12.67
CA TYR A 8 3.48 11.74 -13.67
C TYR A 8 1.99 12.04 -13.59
N VAL A 9 1.36 12.20 -14.75
CA VAL A 9 -0.09 12.45 -14.87
C VAL A 9 -0.89 11.31 -14.22
N GLU A 10 -0.40 10.07 -14.31
CA GLU A 10 -1.00 8.91 -13.72
C GLU A 10 -1.03 9.00 -12.18
N ILE A 11 0.04 9.51 -11.56
CA ILE A 11 0.07 9.71 -10.09
C ILE A 11 -0.93 10.79 -9.67
N GLU A 12 -1.02 11.88 -10.44
CA GLU A 12 -2.03 12.91 -10.19
C GLU A 12 -3.44 12.37 -10.34
N HIS A 13 -3.70 11.56 -11.37
CA HIS A 13 -4.99 10.93 -11.57
C HIS A 13 -5.36 10.00 -10.39
N VAL A 14 -4.45 9.13 -9.98
CA VAL A 14 -4.68 8.24 -8.83
C VAL A 14 -4.91 9.05 -7.55
N TYR A 15 -4.10 10.08 -7.30
CA TYR A 15 -4.28 10.97 -6.15
C TYR A 15 -5.67 11.63 -6.16
N SER A 16 -6.10 12.16 -7.30
CA SER A 16 -7.39 12.80 -7.48
C SER A 16 -8.57 11.85 -7.21
N GLN A 17 -8.45 10.60 -7.67
CA GLN A 17 -9.49 9.57 -7.47
C GLN A 17 -9.47 8.94 -6.05
N THR A 18 -8.48 9.24 -5.25
CA THR A 18 -8.34 8.73 -3.88
C THR A 18 -8.43 9.88 -2.87
N ILE A 19 -7.32 10.42 -2.45
CA ILE A 19 -7.28 11.47 -1.43
C ILE A 19 -8.02 12.73 -1.89
N GLY A 20 -7.92 13.09 -3.17
CA GLY A 20 -8.65 14.19 -3.78
C GLY A 20 -10.17 13.98 -3.79
N ALA A 21 -10.62 12.75 -3.85
CA ALA A 21 -12.04 12.38 -3.76
C ALA A 21 -12.55 12.25 -2.30
N GLY A 22 -11.67 12.46 -1.31
CA GLY A 22 -12.02 12.48 0.11
C GLY A 22 -11.74 11.20 0.88
N TYR A 23 -11.15 10.17 0.27
CA TYR A 23 -10.70 8.98 0.99
C TYR A 23 -9.57 9.34 1.96
N ARG A 24 -9.71 8.95 3.22
CA ARG A 24 -8.70 9.18 4.24
C ARG A 24 -7.80 7.95 4.45
N THR A 25 -8.29 6.76 4.12
CA THR A 25 -7.55 5.51 4.27
C THR A 25 -7.56 4.73 2.95
N VAL A 26 -6.37 4.46 2.42
CA VAL A 26 -6.22 3.76 1.13
C VAL A 26 -5.24 2.60 1.29
N ALA A 27 -5.73 1.38 1.07
CA ALA A 27 -4.89 0.20 0.99
C ALA A 27 -4.39 -0.02 -0.45
N ILE A 28 -3.12 -0.39 -0.57
CA ILE A 28 -2.54 -0.78 -1.86
C ILE A 28 -2.12 -2.23 -1.77
N THR A 29 -2.74 -3.06 -2.61
CA THR A 29 -2.50 -4.49 -2.68
C THR A 29 -2.13 -4.94 -4.09
N SER A 30 -1.73 -6.19 -4.23
CA SER A 30 -1.35 -6.78 -5.52
C SER A 30 -1.59 -8.29 -5.51
N ALA A 31 -1.73 -8.91 -6.68
CA ALA A 31 -1.84 -10.36 -6.77
C ALA A 31 -0.53 -11.04 -6.35
N LYS A 32 0.62 -10.55 -6.86
CA LYS A 32 1.96 -11.09 -6.56
C LYS A 32 2.83 -10.08 -5.84
N GLN A 33 3.95 -10.56 -5.30
CA GLN A 33 5.00 -9.70 -4.76
C GLN A 33 5.77 -8.99 -5.87
N GLY A 34 6.27 -7.78 -5.58
CA GLY A 34 7.15 -7.05 -6.49
C GLY A 34 6.43 -6.22 -7.55
N GLU A 35 5.10 -6.17 -7.57
CA GLU A 35 4.30 -5.46 -8.59
C GLU A 35 4.33 -3.92 -8.47
N GLY A 36 5.00 -3.36 -7.45
CA GLY A 36 5.21 -1.91 -7.35
C GLY A 36 4.40 -1.20 -6.26
N LYS A 37 3.70 -1.92 -5.37
CA LYS A 37 2.92 -1.35 -4.25
C LYS A 37 3.66 -0.23 -3.50
N THR A 38 4.80 -0.56 -2.94
CA THR A 38 5.63 0.37 -2.15
C THR A 38 6.06 1.59 -2.95
N SER A 39 6.36 1.43 -4.26
CA SER A 39 6.73 2.56 -5.12
C SER A 39 5.55 3.51 -5.34
N LEU A 40 4.35 2.97 -5.55
CA LEU A 40 3.12 3.73 -5.69
C LEU A 40 2.79 4.50 -4.39
N ILE A 41 2.85 3.82 -3.24
CA ILE A 41 2.62 4.44 -1.92
C ILE A 41 3.55 5.62 -1.70
N LYS A 42 4.84 5.46 -1.98
CA LYS A 42 5.81 6.55 -1.84
C LYS A 42 5.47 7.75 -2.72
N ALA A 43 5.06 7.52 -3.96
CA ALA A 43 4.67 8.59 -4.88
C ALA A 43 3.40 9.30 -4.40
N LEU A 44 2.37 8.57 -4.00
CA LEU A 44 1.12 9.13 -3.48
C LEU A 44 1.32 9.87 -2.16
N ALA A 45 2.11 9.33 -1.23
CA ALA A 45 2.42 9.99 0.03
C ALA A 45 3.16 11.32 -0.19
N LYS A 46 4.18 11.33 -1.06
CA LYS A 46 4.87 12.56 -1.45
C LYS A 46 3.93 13.55 -2.13
N ARG A 47 3.04 13.07 -3.03
CA ARG A 47 2.05 13.91 -3.71
C ARG A 47 1.07 14.54 -2.71
N ALA A 48 0.57 13.77 -1.74
CA ALA A 48 -0.32 14.27 -0.70
C ALA A 48 0.35 15.34 0.17
N ARG A 49 1.64 15.17 0.47
CA ARG A 49 2.44 16.19 1.18
C ARG A 49 2.55 17.51 0.42
N LEU A 50 2.60 17.48 -0.91
CA LEU A 50 2.58 18.71 -1.72
C LEU A 50 1.23 19.47 -1.63
N SER A 51 0.18 18.82 -1.13
CA SER A 51 -1.12 19.42 -0.81
C SER A 51 -1.27 19.68 0.70
N ASP A 52 -0.16 19.86 1.42
CA ASP A 52 -0.09 20.15 2.86
C ASP A 52 -0.78 19.12 3.78
N LYS A 53 -1.00 17.90 3.27
CA LYS A 53 -1.60 16.82 4.06
C LYS A 53 -0.59 16.24 5.05
N ASN A 54 -1.03 15.97 6.28
CA ASN A 54 -0.27 15.18 7.24
C ASN A 54 -0.48 13.69 6.92
N VAL A 55 0.58 13.02 6.47
CA VAL A 55 0.49 11.67 5.88
C VAL A 55 1.16 10.64 6.77
N LEU A 56 0.44 9.54 7.04
CA LEU A 56 0.99 8.32 7.61
C LEU A 56 1.06 7.23 6.53
N VAL A 57 2.18 6.56 6.44
CA VAL A 57 2.32 5.30 5.70
C VAL A 57 2.45 4.17 6.70
N VAL A 58 1.61 3.15 6.58
CA VAL A 58 1.59 1.97 7.47
C VAL A 58 2.07 0.77 6.67
N GLU A 59 3.20 0.19 7.08
CA GLU A 59 3.74 -1.02 6.46
C GLU A 59 3.20 -2.26 7.17
N LEU A 60 2.28 -2.97 6.54
CA LEU A 60 1.74 -4.24 7.03
C LEU A 60 2.20 -5.45 6.21
N ASN A 61 3.14 -5.24 5.29
CA ASN A 61 3.84 -6.30 4.57
C ASN A 61 4.94 -6.90 5.46
N THR A 62 4.58 -7.80 6.36
CA THR A 62 5.51 -8.44 7.29
C THR A 62 6.44 -9.47 6.63
N PHE A 63 6.09 -9.94 5.43
CA PHE A 63 6.89 -10.92 4.69
C PHE A 63 8.13 -10.30 4.05
N ASN A 64 7.97 -9.13 3.45
CA ASN A 64 9.07 -8.42 2.80
C ASN A 64 8.93 -6.90 3.05
N PRO A 65 9.20 -6.45 4.29
CA PRO A 65 9.11 -5.05 4.62
C PRO A 65 10.21 -4.27 3.87
N THR A 66 9.81 -3.37 2.98
CA THR A 66 10.74 -2.62 2.12
C THR A 66 10.88 -1.16 2.54
N LEU A 67 9.87 -0.62 3.22
CA LEU A 67 9.89 0.75 3.73
C LEU A 67 10.78 0.87 4.96
N SER A 68 10.62 -0.05 5.91
CA SER A 68 11.39 -0.09 7.16
C SER A 68 12.75 -0.75 7.05
N ALA A 69 12.98 -1.61 6.04
CA ALA A 69 14.26 -2.33 5.87
C ALA A 69 15.49 -1.43 5.72
N LYS A 70 15.32 -0.19 5.26
CA LYS A 70 16.40 0.79 5.09
C LYS A 70 16.66 1.64 6.33
N LEU A 71 15.81 1.55 7.34
CA LEU A 71 15.92 2.32 8.56
C LEU A 71 16.70 1.50 9.59
N ARG A 72 17.93 1.90 9.88
CA ARG A 72 18.89 1.13 10.69
C ARG A 72 18.60 1.12 12.21
N GLU A 73 17.62 1.89 12.68
CA GLU A 73 17.37 2.11 14.10
C GLU A 73 15.97 1.65 14.50
N PHE A 74 15.78 0.35 14.67
CA PHE A 74 14.60 -0.17 15.35
C PHE A 74 15.04 -0.99 16.56
N PRO A 75 14.50 -0.73 17.76
CA PRO A 75 14.65 -1.64 18.86
C PRO A 75 14.00 -2.97 18.51
N ASP A 76 14.73 -4.06 18.67
CA ASP A 76 14.27 -5.41 18.34
C ASP A 76 13.12 -5.91 19.24
N HIS A 77 12.81 -5.18 20.30
CA HIS A 77 11.83 -5.56 21.32
C HIS A 77 10.95 -4.37 21.69
N GLY A 78 9.63 -4.52 21.49
CA GLY A 78 8.67 -3.52 21.92
C GLY A 78 7.47 -3.39 20.95
N LYS A 79 6.57 -2.47 21.27
CA LYS A 79 5.48 -2.05 20.38
C LYS A 79 6.06 -1.22 19.23
N THR A 80 5.55 -1.47 18.03
CA THR A 80 5.96 -0.70 16.85
C THR A 80 5.51 0.76 17.00
N GLU A 81 6.45 1.70 16.82
CA GLU A 81 6.20 3.13 16.96
C GLU A 81 6.27 3.85 15.62
N ILE A 82 5.49 4.93 15.51
CA ILE A 82 5.53 5.80 14.33
C ILE A 82 6.83 6.61 14.35
N ILE A 83 7.51 6.63 13.23
CA ILE A 83 8.75 7.35 13.02
C ILE A 83 8.57 8.44 11.95
N SER A 84 9.40 9.47 12.02
CA SER A 84 9.41 10.59 11.07
C SER A 84 10.73 10.63 10.30
N PRO A 85 10.88 9.86 9.21
CA PRO A 85 12.12 9.82 8.45
C PRO A 85 12.37 11.16 7.77
N LYS A 86 13.48 11.84 8.12
CA LYS A 86 13.81 13.22 7.67
C LYS A 86 13.77 13.44 6.14
N GLN A 87 14.00 12.39 5.35
CA GLN A 87 14.12 12.50 3.89
C GLN A 87 12.83 12.14 3.13
N GLN A 88 11.82 11.61 3.80
CA GLN A 88 10.63 11.08 3.11
C GLN A 88 9.46 12.07 3.08
N GLY A 89 9.40 13.00 4.04
CA GLY A 89 8.35 14.00 4.12
C GLY A 89 6.99 13.47 4.60
N TYR A 90 6.89 12.19 4.99
CA TYR A 90 5.73 11.56 5.61
C TYR A 90 6.15 10.71 6.80
N ASN A 91 5.23 10.43 7.70
CA ASN A 91 5.46 9.55 8.83
C ASN A 91 5.28 8.09 8.42
N LEU A 92 5.99 7.18 9.07
CA LEU A 92 5.97 5.75 8.78
C LEU A 92 5.71 4.97 10.06
N LEU A 93 4.71 4.09 10.03
CA LEU A 93 4.58 2.98 10.97
C LEU A 93 5.22 1.75 10.31
N PRO A 94 6.36 1.28 10.84
CA PRO A 94 7.06 0.12 10.28
C PRO A 94 6.27 -1.17 10.43
N ALA A 95 6.64 -2.19 9.65
CA ALA A 95 6.05 -3.51 9.79
C ALA A 95 6.30 -4.09 11.20
N PRO A 96 5.25 -4.58 11.88
CA PRO A 96 5.40 -5.18 13.20
C PRO A 96 6.28 -6.43 13.13
N ARG A 97 7.20 -6.54 14.10
CA ARG A 97 8.10 -7.70 14.24
C ARG A 97 7.66 -8.63 15.35
N ASN A 98 6.91 -8.11 16.31
CA ASN A 98 6.38 -8.87 17.43
C ASN A 98 5.17 -9.69 16.97
N ILE A 99 5.20 -11.00 17.20
CA ILE A 99 4.13 -11.92 16.83
C ILE A 99 2.78 -11.54 17.49
N GLN A 100 2.79 -11.00 18.71
CA GLN A 100 1.57 -10.58 19.40
C GLN A 100 0.92 -9.40 18.66
N GLU A 101 1.70 -8.44 18.18
CA GLU A 101 1.21 -7.30 17.43
C GLU A 101 0.72 -7.72 16.04
N ILE A 102 1.43 -8.63 15.36
CA ILE A 102 0.98 -9.22 14.10
C ILE A 102 -0.37 -9.92 14.28
N MET A 103 -0.52 -10.71 15.35
CA MET A 103 -1.77 -11.41 15.62
C MET A 103 -2.93 -10.44 15.93
N ARG A 104 -2.68 -9.36 16.65
CA ARG A 104 -3.67 -8.32 16.92
C ARG A 104 -4.17 -7.65 15.65
N TYR A 105 -3.28 -7.30 14.72
CA TYR A 105 -3.67 -6.66 13.45
C TYR A 105 -4.37 -7.61 12.45
N LYS A 106 -4.45 -8.92 12.75
CA LYS A 106 -5.34 -9.85 12.03
C LYS A 106 -6.79 -9.74 12.47
N GLU A 107 -7.06 -9.08 13.59
CA GLU A 107 -8.40 -8.84 14.07
C GLU A 107 -8.93 -7.52 13.51
N THR A 108 -9.96 -7.60 12.67
CA THR A 108 -10.53 -6.45 11.93
C THR A 108 -10.88 -5.28 12.87
N HIS A 109 -11.49 -5.55 14.04
CA HIS A 109 -11.87 -4.51 14.98
C HIS A 109 -10.66 -3.80 15.60
N VAL A 110 -9.59 -4.54 15.95
CA VAL A 110 -8.37 -3.96 16.52
C VAL A 110 -7.67 -3.06 15.51
N LEU A 111 -7.60 -3.50 14.25
CA LEU A 111 -7.01 -2.69 13.18
C LEU A 111 -7.86 -1.44 12.91
N SER A 112 -9.19 -1.57 12.93
CA SER A 112 -10.10 -0.42 12.76
C SER A 112 -9.96 0.61 13.89
N GLU A 113 -9.83 0.17 15.15
CA GLU A 113 -9.58 1.07 16.28
C GLU A 113 -8.24 1.80 16.11
N ALA A 114 -7.17 1.08 15.77
CA ALA A 114 -5.86 1.70 15.53
C ALA A 114 -5.90 2.73 14.39
N ILE A 115 -6.65 2.45 13.31
CA ILE A 115 -6.85 3.39 12.20
C ILE A 115 -7.55 4.66 12.69
N ASN A 116 -8.61 4.53 13.50
CA ASN A 116 -9.33 5.68 14.05
C ASN A 116 -8.42 6.56 14.92
N ASP A 117 -7.60 5.94 15.78
CA ASP A 117 -6.63 6.66 16.63
C ASP A 117 -5.61 7.41 15.75
N TRP A 118 -5.12 6.81 14.67
CA TRP A 118 -4.18 7.48 13.75
C TRP A 118 -4.84 8.63 12.98
N LEU A 119 -6.12 8.49 12.60
CA LEU A 119 -6.87 9.52 11.89
C LEU A 119 -7.16 10.78 12.74
N GLU A 120 -6.94 10.74 14.05
CA GLU A 120 -6.95 11.95 14.91
C GLU A 120 -5.77 12.88 14.60
N SER A 121 -4.63 12.32 14.15
CA SER A 121 -3.39 13.06 13.92
C SER A 121 -2.99 13.17 12.45
N TYR A 122 -3.56 12.35 11.57
CA TYR A 122 -3.21 12.29 10.16
C TYR A 122 -4.42 12.56 9.26
N ASP A 123 -4.20 13.37 8.21
CA ASP A 123 -5.23 13.67 7.21
C ASP A 123 -5.52 12.47 6.31
N CYS A 124 -4.48 11.70 5.99
CA CYS A 124 -4.61 10.47 5.21
C CYS A 124 -3.56 9.42 5.56
N ILE A 125 -3.94 8.15 5.34
CA ILE A 125 -3.13 6.98 5.65
C ILE A 125 -3.07 6.06 4.43
N PHE A 126 -1.86 5.67 4.03
CA PHE A 126 -1.63 4.66 3.00
C PHE A 126 -1.11 3.37 3.62
N PHE A 127 -1.69 2.23 3.24
CA PHE A 127 -1.31 0.92 3.75
C PHE A 127 -0.55 0.12 2.69
N ASP A 128 0.70 -0.27 3.00
CA ASP A 128 1.49 -1.22 2.20
C ASP A 128 1.19 -2.64 2.69
N THR A 129 0.44 -3.40 1.90
CA THR A 129 -0.01 -4.74 2.26
C THR A 129 0.90 -5.82 1.67
N SER A 130 0.82 -7.03 2.21
CA SER A 130 1.31 -8.23 1.53
C SER A 130 0.57 -8.47 0.22
N ALA A 131 1.11 -9.30 -0.67
CA ALA A 131 0.38 -9.70 -1.87
C ALA A 131 -0.73 -10.72 -1.53
N LEU A 132 -1.84 -10.70 -2.28
CA LEU A 132 -3.02 -11.55 -2.08
C LEU A 132 -2.71 -13.06 -2.18
N GLN A 133 -1.65 -13.42 -2.92
CA GLN A 133 -1.18 -14.81 -3.04
C GLN A 133 -0.11 -15.20 -1.99
N SER A 134 0.26 -14.28 -1.10
CA SER A 134 1.26 -14.58 -0.06
C SER A 134 0.63 -15.40 1.06
N LEU A 135 0.68 -16.72 0.93
CA LEU A 135 0.24 -17.68 1.96
C LEU A 135 1.35 -17.85 3.01
N ASN A 136 1.33 -17.06 4.06
CA ASN A 136 2.21 -17.22 5.21
C ASN A 136 1.43 -16.95 6.50
N GLN A 137 1.49 -17.88 7.45
CA GLN A 137 0.82 -17.74 8.75
C GLN A 137 1.31 -16.52 9.56
N SER A 138 2.53 -16.06 9.28
CA SER A 138 3.10 -14.87 9.93
C SER A 138 2.69 -13.55 9.28
N ASN A 139 1.98 -13.57 8.14
CA ASN A 139 1.52 -12.34 7.48
C ASN A 139 0.19 -11.86 8.07
N ILE A 140 0.01 -10.55 8.04
CA ILE A 140 -1.31 -9.93 8.17
C ILE A 140 -2.00 -10.12 6.82
N PRO A 141 -3.16 -10.77 6.76
CA PRO A 141 -3.87 -11.01 5.51
C PRO A 141 -4.21 -9.68 4.82
N PRO A 142 -3.78 -9.46 3.56
CA PRO A 142 -3.99 -8.19 2.87
C PRO A 142 -5.48 -7.85 2.73
N GLU A 143 -6.35 -8.85 2.58
CA GLU A 143 -7.80 -8.67 2.48
C GLU A 143 -8.43 -8.10 3.77
N ILE A 144 -7.84 -8.36 4.95
CA ILE A 144 -8.29 -7.76 6.23
C ILE A 144 -7.94 -6.26 6.24
N VAL A 145 -6.74 -5.91 5.80
CA VAL A 145 -6.33 -4.51 5.71
C VAL A 145 -7.19 -3.75 4.71
N CYS A 146 -7.45 -4.36 3.55
CA CYS A 146 -8.30 -3.76 2.52
C CYS A 146 -9.75 -3.58 2.97
N GLU A 147 -10.27 -4.49 3.80
CA GLU A 147 -11.65 -4.44 4.33
C GLU A 147 -11.87 -3.25 5.27
N VAL A 148 -10.88 -2.88 6.06
CA VAL A 148 -10.99 -1.78 7.05
C VAL A 148 -10.64 -0.41 6.47
N CYS A 149 -10.09 -0.35 5.26
CA CYS A 149 -9.80 0.90 4.58
C CYS A 149 -11.02 1.41 3.81
N GLU A 150 -11.14 2.74 3.70
CA GLU A 150 -12.20 3.38 2.91
C GLU A 150 -12.10 3.03 1.43
N GLY A 151 -10.87 2.82 0.92
CA GLY A 151 -10.64 2.42 -0.45
C GLY A 151 -9.43 1.52 -0.64
N THR A 152 -9.46 0.71 -1.70
CA THR A 152 -8.36 -0.20 -2.07
C THR A 152 -7.99 -0.02 -3.53
N ILE A 153 -6.69 -0.04 -3.81
CA ILE A 153 -6.13 -0.07 -5.16
C ILE A 153 -5.43 -1.42 -5.37
N LEU A 154 -5.74 -2.07 -6.48
CA LEU A 154 -5.05 -3.27 -6.94
C LEU A 154 -4.00 -2.88 -7.97
N ILE A 155 -2.71 -3.07 -7.65
CA ILE A 155 -1.63 -2.89 -8.63
C ILE A 155 -1.29 -4.22 -9.30
N ILE A 156 -1.09 -4.20 -10.61
CA ILE A 156 -0.84 -5.36 -11.45
C ILE A 156 0.39 -5.06 -12.32
N GLU A 157 1.34 -5.98 -12.37
CA GLU A 157 2.49 -5.85 -13.28
C GLU A 157 2.15 -6.43 -14.66
N ALA A 158 2.17 -5.56 -15.67
CA ALA A 158 1.88 -5.93 -17.05
C ALA A 158 2.86 -7.01 -17.57
N GLY A 159 2.33 -7.99 -18.29
CA GLY A 159 3.12 -9.06 -18.89
C GLY A 159 3.74 -10.06 -17.90
N ASN A 160 3.62 -9.84 -16.59
CA ASN A 160 4.21 -10.70 -15.56
C ASN A 160 3.19 -11.36 -14.63
N THR A 161 2.02 -10.78 -14.46
CA THR A 161 0.99 -11.33 -13.58
C THR A 161 -0.03 -12.12 -14.39
N PRO A 162 -0.14 -13.45 -14.16
CA PRO A 162 -1.16 -14.28 -14.83
C PRO A 162 -2.57 -13.83 -14.51
N ALA A 163 -3.48 -13.86 -15.48
CA ALA A 163 -4.86 -13.39 -15.34
C ALA A 163 -5.62 -14.17 -14.24
N ASN A 164 -5.42 -15.48 -14.12
CA ASN A 164 -6.04 -16.29 -13.10
C ASN A 164 -5.68 -15.83 -11.66
N LEU A 165 -4.44 -15.38 -11.42
CA LEU A 165 -4.04 -14.86 -10.11
C LEU A 165 -4.69 -13.51 -9.81
N ILE A 166 -4.94 -12.71 -10.83
CA ILE A 166 -5.66 -11.43 -10.69
C ILE A 166 -7.12 -11.72 -10.33
N GLU A 167 -7.77 -12.63 -11.04
CA GLU A 167 -9.16 -13.05 -10.79
C GLU A 167 -9.32 -13.61 -9.38
N GLU A 168 -8.46 -14.55 -8.96
CA GLU A 168 -8.46 -15.10 -7.59
C GLU A 168 -8.26 -13.99 -6.54
N GLY A 169 -7.39 -13.02 -6.81
CA GLY A 169 -7.17 -11.88 -5.93
C GLY A 169 -8.41 -11.00 -5.80
N ILE A 170 -9.06 -10.68 -6.91
CA ILE A 170 -10.31 -9.90 -6.95
C ILE A 170 -11.42 -10.63 -6.20
N ASP A 171 -11.54 -11.94 -6.37
CA ASP A 171 -12.57 -12.73 -5.68
C ASP A 171 -12.36 -12.78 -4.16
N LYS A 172 -11.11 -12.84 -3.69
CA LYS A 172 -10.80 -12.69 -2.25
C LYS A 172 -11.26 -11.33 -1.71
N LEU A 173 -10.99 -10.24 -2.46
CA LEU A 173 -11.43 -8.90 -2.07
C LEU A 173 -12.97 -8.76 -2.06
N LYS A 174 -13.64 -9.29 -3.08
CA LYS A 174 -15.12 -9.30 -3.17
C LYS A 174 -15.77 -10.06 -2.01
N THR A 175 -15.21 -11.22 -1.62
CA THR A 175 -15.71 -12.02 -0.51
C THR A 175 -15.75 -11.25 0.80
N ARG A 176 -14.80 -10.32 0.99
CA ARG A 176 -14.70 -9.42 2.14
C ARG A 176 -15.44 -8.10 1.96
N LYS A 177 -16.14 -7.90 0.83
CA LYS A 177 -16.84 -6.64 0.48
C LYS A 177 -15.91 -5.42 0.48
N VAL A 178 -14.65 -5.62 0.10
CA VAL A 178 -13.66 -4.55 0.00
C VAL A 178 -14.11 -3.51 -1.03
N ASN A 179 -13.98 -2.23 -0.69
CA ASN A 179 -14.21 -1.13 -1.63
C ASN A 179 -13.01 -1.01 -2.58
N LEU A 180 -13.02 -1.77 -3.67
CA LEU A 180 -12.00 -1.69 -4.72
C LEU A 180 -12.27 -0.47 -5.59
N ILE A 181 -11.50 0.60 -5.41
CA ILE A 181 -11.63 1.87 -6.16
C ILE A 181 -11.23 1.66 -7.62
N GLY A 182 -10.18 0.87 -7.87
CA GLY A 182 -9.69 0.60 -9.20
C GLY A 182 -8.43 -0.24 -9.22
N SER A 183 -7.90 -0.43 -10.42
CA SER A 183 -6.63 -1.11 -10.64
C SER A 183 -5.63 -0.21 -11.38
N ILE A 184 -4.35 -0.44 -11.10
CA ILE A 184 -3.24 0.24 -11.79
C ILE A 184 -2.40 -0.82 -12.49
N ILE A 185 -2.15 -0.62 -13.76
CA ILE A 185 -1.24 -1.45 -14.53
C ILE A 185 0.15 -0.83 -14.47
N ASN A 186 1.10 -1.56 -13.90
CA ASN A 186 2.51 -1.17 -13.83
C ASN A 186 3.27 -1.85 -14.96
N ASP A 187 3.72 -1.07 -15.91
CA ASP A 187 4.39 -1.54 -17.13
C ASP A 187 5.93 -1.54 -17.05
N LYS A 188 6.47 -1.61 -15.83
CA LYS A 188 7.94 -1.51 -15.59
C LYS A 188 8.77 -2.58 -16.31
N SER A 189 8.20 -3.77 -16.56
CA SER A 189 8.89 -4.92 -17.15
C SER A 189 8.56 -5.13 -18.63
N ASN A 190 7.59 -4.38 -19.14
CA ASN A 190 7.18 -4.44 -20.54
C ASN A 190 7.13 -3.00 -21.07
N PRO A 191 8.26 -2.45 -21.57
CA PRO A 191 8.30 -1.07 -22.07
C PRO A 191 7.25 -0.91 -23.16
N SER A 192 6.26 -0.32 -22.79
CA SER A 192 4.96 0.07 -23.27
C SER A 192 4.56 -0.25 -24.73
N LEU A 193 3.35 -0.77 -24.85
CA LEU A 193 2.47 -0.63 -26.02
C LEU A 193 2.51 0.79 -26.64
N LEU A 194 2.71 1.83 -25.84
CA LEU A 194 2.91 3.21 -26.31
C LEU A 194 4.19 3.37 -27.15
N SER A 195 5.29 2.69 -26.82
CA SER A 195 6.52 2.74 -27.63
C SER A 195 6.40 1.96 -28.95
N GLU A 196 5.49 1.02 -29.05
CA GLU A 196 5.14 0.32 -30.29
C GLU A 196 4.20 1.18 -31.15
N LEU A 197 3.24 1.87 -30.56
CA LEU A 197 2.32 2.78 -31.24
C LEU A 197 2.98 4.07 -31.79
N ILE A 198 4.14 4.46 -31.25
CA ILE A 198 4.91 5.63 -31.73
C ILE A 198 5.88 5.23 -32.88
N ARG A 199 6.05 3.93 -33.15
CA ARG A 199 6.93 3.42 -34.23
C ARG A 199 6.21 3.14 -35.55
N GLU A 200 4.91 3.28 -35.63
CA GLU A 200 4.11 3.33 -36.87
C GLU A 200 3.81 4.80 -37.25
#